data_cb549d1ba735b65d1310c24d206c97a3
#
_entry.id   cb549d1ba735b65d1310c24d206c97a3
#
_cell.length_a   1.000
_cell.length_b   1.000
_cell.length_c   1.000
_cell.angle_alpha   90.00
_cell.angle_beta   90.00
_cell.angle_gamma   90.00
#
_symmetry.space_group_name_H-M   'P 1'
#
loop_
_entity.id
_entity.type
_entity.pdbx_description
1 polymer ?
#
loop_
_entity_poly.entity_id
_entity_poly.type
_entity_poly.pdbx_seq_one_letter_code
_entity_poly.pdbx_strand_id
1 'polypeptide(L)'
;MRTQSSAMRELVVLSGKGGTGKTSLVGALAALAPDKVLCDADVDAADLHLLLRPETQQRHDFYAGHKAVIAADRCVQCGECLDWCRFGAISESFAINPLLCEGCGVCWYLCPAKAIDFPDNLSGEWFISDTRFGPLVHARLGIAEENSGKLVALVRREARRLAEEQGLAWILTDGPPGIGCPVISCLGDASAVLIVTEPSVAGRHDLERVAALAQHFVLPVSVLVNKADLHRQTTEAISQFCREQGYAFIGHLPFDPDFTRAQVEGRTIMEYNNKRLHALLREVWERLQNEVQSRRLKAY
;
A
#
# COMPACT_ATOMS: atom_id res chain seq x y z
N MET A 1 36.83 8.11 -9.07
CA MET A 1 36.44 7.58 -7.75
C MET A 1 35.00 7.12 -7.87
N ARG A 2 34.76 5.82 -7.93
CA ARG A 2 33.38 5.27 -7.90
C ARG A 2 32.90 5.44 -6.44
N THR A 3 31.99 6.39 -6.22
CA THR A 3 31.23 6.49 -4.97
C THR A 3 30.55 5.13 -4.74
N GLN A 4 30.79 4.55 -3.57
CA GLN A 4 30.07 3.34 -3.13
C GLN A 4 28.59 3.60 -3.31
N SER A 5 27.95 2.89 -4.25
CA SER A 5 26.51 2.88 -4.42
C SER A 5 25.92 2.43 -3.07
N SER A 6 25.37 3.36 -2.32
CA SER A 6 24.61 2.99 -1.12
C SER A 6 23.46 2.13 -1.63
N ALA A 7 23.43 0.86 -1.25
CA ALA A 7 22.37 -0.02 -1.72
C ALA A 7 21.01 0.59 -1.37
N MET A 8 20.15 0.68 -2.37
CA MET A 8 18.76 1.15 -2.29
C MET A 8 18.03 0.53 -1.10
N ARG A 9 17.20 1.30 -0.42
CA ARG A 9 16.45 0.89 0.77
C ARG A 9 14.97 1.14 0.55
N GLU A 10 14.16 0.15 0.80
CA GLU A 10 12.71 0.30 0.79
C GLU A 10 12.17 0.32 2.21
N LEU A 11 11.59 1.44 2.63
CA LEU A 11 10.84 1.58 3.86
C LEU A 11 9.34 1.45 3.54
N VAL A 12 8.72 0.39 4.03
CA VAL A 12 7.27 0.18 3.91
C VAL A 12 6.59 0.72 5.16
N VAL A 13 5.64 1.64 4.98
CA VAL A 13 4.82 2.19 6.07
C VAL A 13 3.49 1.47 6.08
N LEU A 14 3.14 0.85 7.20
CA LEU A 14 1.94 0.05 7.39
C LEU A 14 1.11 0.54 8.57
N SER A 15 -0.14 0.12 8.61
CA SER A 15 -1.01 0.29 9.78
C SER A 15 -1.97 -0.89 9.88
N GLY A 16 -2.43 -1.20 11.09
CA GLY A 16 -3.39 -2.27 11.29
C GLY A 16 -4.80 -1.94 10.79
N LYS A 17 -5.16 -0.65 10.73
CA LYS A 17 -6.46 -0.17 10.23
C LYS A 17 -6.32 1.14 9.47
N GLY A 18 -7.35 1.51 8.71
CA GLY A 18 -7.45 2.83 8.07
C GLY A 18 -7.58 3.97 9.10
N GLY A 19 -7.23 5.19 8.69
CA GLY A 19 -7.39 6.41 9.50
C GLY A 19 -6.35 6.64 10.61
N THR A 20 -5.29 5.82 10.71
CA THR A 20 -4.20 6.01 11.67
C THR A 20 -3.29 7.19 11.35
N GLY A 21 -3.40 7.78 10.15
CA GLY A 21 -2.54 8.88 9.67
C GLY A 21 -1.30 8.41 8.91
N LYS A 22 -1.27 7.17 8.44
CA LYS A 22 -0.20 6.56 7.65
C LYS A 22 0.18 7.41 6.44
N THR A 23 -0.75 7.68 5.53
CA THR A 23 -0.54 8.47 4.30
C THR A 23 -0.07 9.89 4.59
N SER A 24 -0.62 10.56 5.63
CA SER A 24 -0.15 11.89 6.06
C SER A 24 1.30 11.85 6.54
N LEU A 25 1.70 10.79 7.25
CA LEU A 25 3.08 10.58 7.67
C LEU A 25 3.99 10.32 6.47
N VAL A 26 3.58 9.46 5.52
CA VAL A 26 4.35 9.19 4.30
C VAL A 26 4.56 10.48 3.50
N GLY A 27 3.52 11.33 3.39
CA GLY A 27 3.64 12.66 2.79
C GLY A 27 4.66 13.55 3.50
N ALA A 28 4.71 13.52 4.84
CA ALA A 28 5.71 14.25 5.62
C ALA A 28 7.13 13.69 5.39
N LEU A 29 7.29 12.37 5.37
CA LEU A 29 8.56 11.70 5.09
C LEU A 29 9.02 11.97 3.65
N ALA A 30 8.09 12.08 2.70
CA ALA A 30 8.39 12.47 1.33
C ALA A 30 9.06 13.85 1.23
N ALA A 31 8.68 14.79 2.09
CA ALA A 31 9.33 16.10 2.15
C ALA A 31 10.71 16.09 2.84
N LEU A 32 11.00 15.07 3.66
CA LEU A 32 12.22 14.98 4.46
C LEU A 32 13.29 14.08 3.84
N ALA A 33 12.89 12.98 3.21
CA ALA A 33 13.82 12.00 2.66
C ALA A 33 14.50 12.57 1.40
N PRO A 34 15.83 12.48 1.27
CA PRO A 34 16.53 12.78 0.02
C PRO A 34 16.44 11.61 -0.96
N ASP A 35 16.70 11.87 -2.23
CA ASP A 35 16.96 10.87 -3.28
C ASP A 35 16.05 9.62 -3.20
N LYS A 36 14.75 9.81 -3.40
CA LYS A 36 13.75 8.74 -3.25
C LYS A 36 12.77 8.63 -4.40
N VAL A 37 12.22 7.43 -4.53
CA VAL A 37 10.95 7.15 -5.22
C VAL A 37 9.85 7.00 -4.16
N LEU A 38 8.69 7.52 -4.46
CA LEU A 38 7.47 7.31 -3.68
C LEU A 38 6.65 6.20 -4.33
N CYS A 39 6.07 5.33 -3.52
CA CYS A 39 5.22 4.25 -3.99
C CYS A 39 3.91 4.24 -3.18
N ASP A 40 2.78 4.47 -3.83
CA ASP A 40 1.47 4.27 -3.21
C ASP A 40 0.99 2.84 -3.52
N ALA A 41 1.08 1.99 -2.52
CA ALA A 41 0.69 0.58 -2.57
C ALA A 41 -0.67 0.33 -1.89
N ASP A 42 -1.36 1.36 -1.40
CA ASP A 42 -2.74 1.28 -0.93
C ASP A 42 -3.70 1.41 -2.12
N VAL A 43 -3.64 0.45 -3.04
CA VAL A 43 -4.30 0.50 -4.36
C VAL A 43 -5.84 0.46 -4.30
N ASP A 44 -6.39 0.03 -3.16
CA ASP A 44 -7.84 -0.01 -2.90
C ASP A 44 -8.35 1.38 -2.44
N ALA A 45 -7.47 2.17 -1.79
CA ALA A 45 -7.78 3.50 -1.27
C ALA A 45 -6.56 4.44 -1.44
N ALA A 46 -6.10 4.58 -2.69
CA ALA A 46 -4.93 5.38 -3.02
C ALA A 46 -5.18 6.87 -2.74
N ASP A 47 -4.59 7.41 -1.68
CA ASP A 47 -4.79 8.78 -1.21
C ASP A 47 -3.52 9.65 -1.28
N LEU A 48 -2.33 9.04 -1.47
CA LEU A 48 -1.07 9.77 -1.47
C LEU A 48 -1.00 10.79 -2.62
N HIS A 49 -1.62 10.48 -3.76
CA HIS A 49 -1.72 11.39 -4.90
C HIS A 49 -2.48 12.70 -4.57
N LEU A 50 -3.44 12.68 -3.62
CA LEU A 50 -4.17 13.87 -3.20
C LEU A 50 -3.26 14.87 -2.47
N LEU A 51 -2.31 14.36 -1.67
CA LEU A 51 -1.32 15.17 -0.96
C LEU A 51 -0.22 15.69 -1.87
N LEU A 52 0.20 14.88 -2.84
CA LEU A 52 1.39 15.16 -3.64
C LEU A 52 1.09 15.89 -4.94
N ARG A 53 -0.18 15.89 -5.41
CA ARG A 53 -0.62 16.50 -6.67
C ARG A 53 0.31 16.14 -7.84
N PRO A 54 0.40 14.86 -8.20
CA PRO A 54 1.33 14.40 -9.22
C PRO A 54 0.94 14.86 -10.62
N GLU A 55 1.96 15.04 -11.46
CA GLU A 55 1.80 15.20 -12.90
C GLU A 55 2.09 13.85 -13.57
N THR A 56 1.05 13.21 -14.12
CA THR A 56 1.16 11.88 -14.73
C THR A 56 2.02 11.92 -15.98
N GLN A 57 3.11 11.16 -15.98
CA GLN A 57 4.03 11.01 -17.11
C GLN A 57 3.69 9.76 -17.94
N GLN A 58 3.30 8.68 -17.27
CA GLN A 58 2.95 7.42 -17.92
C GLN A 58 1.70 6.82 -17.27
N ARG A 59 0.83 6.25 -18.09
CA ARG A 59 -0.38 5.53 -17.69
C ARG A 59 -0.43 4.19 -18.38
N HIS A 60 -0.72 3.14 -17.64
CA HIS A 60 -0.75 1.77 -18.11
C HIS A 60 -1.98 1.05 -17.59
N ASP A 61 -2.55 0.19 -18.41
CA ASP A 61 -3.61 -0.72 -18.02
C ASP A 61 -3.06 -1.87 -17.18
N PHE A 62 -3.85 -2.31 -16.20
CA PHE A 62 -3.56 -3.48 -15.40
C PHE A 62 -4.60 -4.56 -15.65
N TYR A 63 -4.14 -5.67 -16.22
CA TYR A 63 -4.96 -6.84 -16.50
C TYR A 63 -4.71 -7.91 -15.44
N ALA A 64 -5.77 -8.43 -14.81
CA ALA A 64 -5.67 -9.51 -13.83
C ALA A 64 -6.96 -10.33 -13.76
N GLY A 65 -6.78 -11.66 -13.78
CA GLY A 65 -7.92 -12.58 -13.87
C GLY A 65 -8.61 -12.53 -15.24
N HIS A 66 -9.78 -13.12 -15.30
CA HIS A 66 -10.59 -13.21 -16.52
C HIS A 66 -12.04 -12.97 -16.17
N LYS A 67 -12.84 -12.49 -17.10
CA LYS A 67 -14.30 -12.45 -16.97
C LYS A 67 -14.95 -13.14 -18.15
N ALA A 68 -15.94 -13.97 -17.88
CA ALA A 68 -16.64 -14.70 -18.91
C ALA A 68 -17.54 -13.77 -19.72
N VAL A 69 -17.65 -14.03 -21.03
CA VAL A 69 -18.52 -13.30 -21.94
C VAL A 69 -19.25 -14.33 -22.81
N ILE A 70 -20.61 -14.33 -22.83
CA ILE A 70 -21.41 -15.22 -23.66
C ILE A 70 -21.55 -14.61 -25.03
N ALA A 71 -21.09 -15.31 -26.05
CA ALA A 71 -21.32 -14.95 -27.46
C ALA A 71 -22.73 -15.40 -27.90
N ALA A 72 -23.63 -14.45 -28.06
CA ALA A 72 -25.04 -14.70 -28.32
C ALA A 72 -25.28 -15.48 -29.63
N ASP A 73 -24.44 -15.29 -30.64
CA ASP A 73 -24.47 -15.96 -31.94
C ASP A 73 -24.09 -17.44 -31.89
N ARG A 74 -23.32 -17.84 -30.86
CA ARG A 74 -22.91 -19.23 -30.60
C ARG A 74 -23.74 -19.92 -29.53
N CYS A 75 -24.49 -19.16 -28.73
CA CYS A 75 -25.20 -19.67 -27.56
C CYS A 75 -26.47 -20.43 -27.99
N VAL A 76 -26.55 -21.70 -27.58
CA VAL A 76 -27.73 -22.57 -27.82
C VAL A 76 -28.73 -22.56 -26.65
N GLN A 77 -28.52 -21.73 -25.63
CA GLN A 77 -29.40 -21.53 -24.48
C GLN A 77 -29.72 -22.81 -23.70
N CYS A 78 -28.75 -23.71 -23.57
CA CYS A 78 -28.92 -25.00 -22.88
C CYS A 78 -29.10 -24.92 -21.38
N GLY A 79 -28.79 -23.79 -20.71
CA GLY A 79 -28.92 -23.59 -19.26
C GLY A 79 -27.75 -24.01 -18.42
N GLU A 80 -26.84 -24.85 -18.90
CA GLU A 80 -25.72 -25.40 -18.13
C GLU A 80 -24.90 -24.31 -17.37
N CYS A 81 -24.55 -23.24 -18.01
CA CYS A 81 -23.78 -22.16 -17.40
C CYS A 81 -24.54 -21.44 -16.28
N LEU A 82 -25.88 -21.36 -16.38
CA LEU A 82 -26.74 -20.75 -15.38
C LEU A 82 -26.80 -21.63 -14.12
N ASP A 83 -26.99 -22.94 -14.29
CA ASP A 83 -27.13 -23.92 -13.20
C ASP A 83 -25.82 -24.03 -12.37
N TRP A 84 -24.66 -23.89 -13.04
CA TRP A 84 -23.35 -24.00 -12.38
C TRP A 84 -22.80 -22.69 -11.84
N CYS A 85 -23.42 -21.54 -12.13
CA CYS A 85 -22.91 -20.25 -11.64
C CYS A 85 -23.29 -20.01 -10.19
N ARG A 86 -22.43 -20.42 -9.26
CA ARG A 86 -22.60 -20.23 -7.80
C ARG A 86 -22.65 -18.76 -7.35
N PHE A 87 -22.21 -17.83 -8.21
CA PHE A 87 -22.17 -16.40 -7.92
C PHE A 87 -23.40 -15.64 -8.44
N GLY A 88 -24.33 -16.33 -9.11
CA GLY A 88 -25.51 -15.70 -9.69
C GLY A 88 -25.21 -14.64 -10.74
N ALA A 89 -24.06 -14.75 -11.39
CA ALA A 89 -23.58 -13.74 -12.35
C ALA A 89 -24.24 -13.88 -13.74
N ILE A 90 -24.98 -14.97 -14.00
CA ILE A 90 -25.60 -15.26 -15.31
C ILE A 90 -27.11 -15.12 -15.18
N SER A 91 -27.71 -14.31 -16.01
CA SER A 91 -29.17 -14.11 -16.06
C SER A 91 -29.88 -15.15 -16.90
N GLU A 92 -31.21 -15.29 -16.74
CA GLU A 92 -32.07 -16.14 -17.57
C GLU A 92 -32.01 -15.76 -19.05
N SER A 93 -31.64 -14.53 -19.39
CA SER A 93 -31.37 -14.07 -20.75
C SER A 93 -30.00 -14.42 -21.28
N PHE A 94 -29.23 -15.23 -20.55
CA PHE A 94 -27.84 -15.62 -20.86
C PHE A 94 -26.87 -14.42 -20.98
N ALA A 95 -27.09 -13.37 -20.22
CA ALA A 95 -26.18 -12.25 -20.08
C ALA A 95 -25.36 -12.38 -18.77
N ILE A 96 -24.06 -12.09 -18.84
CA ILE A 96 -23.20 -12.10 -17.65
C ILE A 96 -23.11 -10.69 -17.05
N ASN A 97 -23.38 -10.62 -15.74
CA ASN A 97 -23.11 -9.40 -14.98
C ASN A 97 -21.62 -9.39 -14.58
N PRO A 98 -20.81 -8.49 -15.12
CA PRO A 98 -19.38 -8.45 -14.85
C PRO A 98 -19.02 -8.13 -13.39
N LEU A 99 -19.92 -7.46 -12.63
CA LEU A 99 -19.72 -7.14 -11.23
C LEU A 99 -19.90 -8.37 -10.31
N LEU A 100 -20.68 -9.36 -10.76
CA LEU A 100 -20.92 -10.61 -10.01
C LEU A 100 -20.04 -11.76 -10.51
N CYS A 101 -19.37 -11.58 -11.64
CA CYS A 101 -18.52 -12.63 -12.22
C CYS A 101 -17.15 -12.67 -11.51
N GLU A 102 -16.91 -13.73 -10.75
CA GLU A 102 -15.64 -13.98 -10.03
C GLU A 102 -14.54 -14.61 -10.92
N GLY A 103 -14.75 -14.72 -12.23
CA GLY A 103 -13.71 -15.25 -13.12
C GLY A 103 -13.29 -16.69 -12.84
N CYS A 104 -14.16 -17.52 -12.25
CA CYS A 104 -13.81 -18.90 -11.91
C CYS A 104 -13.70 -19.85 -13.11
N GLY A 105 -14.19 -19.48 -14.27
CA GLY A 105 -14.07 -20.22 -15.54
C GLY A 105 -14.97 -21.46 -15.66
N VAL A 106 -15.80 -21.82 -14.66
CA VAL A 106 -16.64 -23.02 -14.69
C VAL A 106 -17.58 -23.01 -15.87
N CYS A 107 -18.29 -21.90 -16.10
CA CYS A 107 -19.22 -21.75 -17.23
C CYS A 107 -18.53 -21.87 -18.59
N TRP A 108 -17.32 -21.32 -18.72
CA TRP A 108 -16.49 -21.44 -19.92
C TRP A 108 -16.09 -22.90 -20.19
N TYR A 109 -15.63 -23.60 -19.13
CA TYR A 109 -15.17 -24.99 -19.23
C TYR A 109 -16.30 -25.95 -19.61
N LEU A 110 -17.50 -25.78 -18.99
CA LEU A 110 -18.65 -26.68 -19.16
C LEU A 110 -19.47 -26.38 -20.39
N CYS A 111 -19.30 -25.25 -21.08
CA CYS A 111 -20.13 -24.88 -22.22
C CYS A 111 -20.03 -25.86 -23.40
N PRO A 112 -21.08 -26.66 -23.73
CA PRO A 112 -21.00 -27.65 -24.79
C PRO A 112 -20.89 -27.04 -26.17
N ALA A 113 -21.50 -25.84 -26.37
CA ALA A 113 -21.45 -25.08 -27.61
C ALA A 113 -20.18 -24.21 -27.75
N LYS A 114 -19.31 -24.18 -26.72
CA LYS A 114 -18.15 -23.28 -26.68
C LYS A 114 -18.48 -21.83 -26.98
N ALA A 115 -19.66 -21.40 -26.52
CA ALA A 115 -20.20 -20.07 -26.73
C ALA A 115 -19.74 -19.04 -25.69
N ILE A 116 -18.84 -19.39 -24.79
CA ILE A 116 -18.36 -18.49 -23.75
C ILE A 116 -16.89 -18.19 -23.99
N ASP A 117 -16.56 -16.94 -24.18
CA ASP A 117 -15.18 -16.44 -24.21
C ASP A 117 -14.74 -16.08 -22.80
N PHE A 118 -13.42 -16.13 -22.55
CA PHE A 118 -12.84 -15.92 -21.22
C PHE A 118 -11.60 -15.03 -21.32
N PRO A 119 -11.76 -13.78 -21.79
CA PRO A 119 -10.66 -12.84 -21.98
C PRO A 119 -10.07 -12.37 -20.67
N ASP A 120 -8.83 -11.83 -20.75
CA ASP A 120 -8.20 -11.09 -19.66
C ASP A 120 -9.08 -9.93 -19.22
N ASN A 121 -9.20 -9.72 -17.93
CA ASN A 121 -10.00 -8.66 -17.36
C ASN A 121 -9.14 -7.41 -17.08
N LEU A 122 -9.57 -6.26 -17.58
CA LEU A 122 -9.00 -4.96 -17.21
C LEU A 122 -9.44 -4.62 -15.79
N SER A 123 -8.53 -4.84 -14.82
CA SER A 123 -8.82 -4.75 -13.40
C SER A 123 -8.37 -3.43 -12.77
N GLY A 124 -7.66 -2.57 -13.50
CA GLY A 124 -7.21 -1.30 -12.97
C GLY A 124 -6.20 -0.59 -13.87
N GLU A 125 -5.54 0.39 -13.29
CA GLU A 125 -4.53 1.20 -13.97
C GLU A 125 -3.39 1.51 -13.00
N TRP A 126 -2.19 1.69 -13.54
CA TRP A 126 -1.06 2.18 -12.77
C TRP A 126 -0.33 3.29 -13.51
N PHE A 127 0.39 4.11 -12.75
CA PHE A 127 0.92 5.37 -13.22
C PHE A 127 2.37 5.57 -12.72
N ILE A 128 3.18 6.20 -13.56
CA ILE A 128 4.42 6.87 -13.16
C ILE A 128 4.18 8.37 -13.29
N SER A 129 4.41 9.10 -12.22
CA SER A 129 4.11 10.52 -12.13
C SER A 129 5.25 11.28 -11.47
N ASP A 130 5.40 12.54 -11.82
CA ASP A 130 6.34 13.44 -11.13
C ASP A 130 5.60 14.19 -10.03
N THR A 131 6.26 14.36 -8.90
CA THR A 131 5.78 15.19 -7.80
C THR A 131 6.85 16.21 -7.39
N ARG A 132 6.45 17.22 -6.63
CA ARG A 132 7.40 18.19 -6.04
C ARG A 132 8.42 17.58 -5.06
N PHE A 133 8.25 16.31 -4.70
CA PHE A 133 9.15 15.59 -3.79
C PHE A 133 9.91 14.44 -4.47
N GLY A 134 9.72 14.24 -5.75
CA GLY A 134 10.32 13.19 -6.55
C GLY A 134 9.29 12.32 -7.27
N PRO A 135 9.73 11.30 -7.99
CA PRO A 135 8.85 10.43 -8.75
C PRO A 135 7.94 9.61 -7.83
N LEU A 136 6.71 9.37 -8.30
CA LEU A 136 5.67 8.58 -7.64
C LEU A 136 5.19 7.47 -8.56
N VAL A 137 5.22 6.24 -8.09
CA VAL A 137 4.52 5.11 -8.72
C VAL A 137 3.27 4.82 -7.90
N HIS A 138 2.12 4.83 -8.55
CA HIS A 138 0.83 4.61 -7.90
C HIS A 138 -0.13 3.88 -8.81
N ALA A 139 -1.21 3.34 -8.24
CA ALA A 139 -2.21 2.62 -9.01
C ALA A 139 -3.62 2.87 -8.47
N ARG A 140 -4.58 2.50 -9.26
CA ARG A 140 -6.00 2.52 -8.92
C ARG A 140 -6.65 1.24 -9.40
N LEU A 141 -7.19 0.47 -8.49
CA LEU A 141 -8.01 -0.70 -8.80
C LEU A 141 -9.37 -0.26 -9.34
N GLY A 142 -9.92 -1.03 -10.27
CA GLY A 142 -11.27 -0.82 -10.79
C GLY A 142 -12.34 -1.12 -9.74
N ILE A 143 -13.55 -0.62 -9.97
CA ILE A 143 -14.70 -0.84 -9.07
C ILE A 143 -15.03 -2.34 -9.03
N ALA A 144 -15.16 -2.91 -7.84
CA ALA A 144 -15.43 -4.33 -7.60
C ALA A 144 -14.41 -5.28 -8.27
N GLU A 145 -13.16 -4.80 -8.42
CA GLU A 145 -12.08 -5.64 -8.92
C GLU A 145 -11.24 -6.20 -7.75
N GLU A 146 -10.77 -7.42 -7.94
CA GLU A 146 -9.87 -8.11 -7.04
C GLU A 146 -8.42 -8.05 -7.54
N ASN A 147 -7.53 -8.79 -6.91
CA ASN A 147 -6.11 -8.88 -7.25
C ASN A 147 -5.26 -7.66 -6.82
N SER A 148 -5.69 -6.93 -5.79
CA SER A 148 -4.92 -5.83 -5.20
C SER A 148 -3.48 -6.23 -4.85
N GLY A 149 -3.25 -7.46 -4.35
CA GLY A 149 -1.90 -7.99 -4.08
C GLY A 149 -0.99 -8.06 -5.32
N LYS A 150 -1.53 -8.40 -6.49
CA LYS A 150 -0.75 -8.43 -7.75
C LYS A 150 -0.42 -7.01 -8.20
N LEU A 151 -1.37 -6.08 -8.07
CA LEU A 151 -1.18 -4.68 -8.41
C LEU A 151 -0.16 -4.01 -7.48
N VAL A 152 -0.21 -4.30 -6.18
CA VAL A 152 0.81 -3.88 -5.20
C VAL A 152 2.20 -4.38 -5.59
N ALA A 153 2.34 -5.66 -5.93
CA ALA A 153 3.62 -6.22 -6.38
C ALA A 153 4.13 -5.53 -7.65
N LEU A 154 3.22 -5.16 -8.58
CA LEU A 154 3.56 -4.44 -9.80
C LEU A 154 4.09 -3.03 -9.50
N VAL A 155 3.35 -2.20 -8.74
CA VAL A 155 3.78 -0.82 -8.47
C VAL A 155 5.09 -0.77 -7.68
N ARG A 156 5.31 -1.70 -6.74
CA ARG A 156 6.58 -1.81 -6.02
C ARG A 156 7.74 -2.21 -6.93
N ARG A 157 7.53 -3.16 -7.84
CA ARG A 157 8.55 -3.54 -8.84
C ARG A 157 8.93 -2.35 -9.71
N GLU A 158 7.95 -1.57 -10.18
CA GLU A 158 8.21 -0.40 -11.01
C GLU A 158 8.87 0.73 -10.21
N ALA A 159 8.50 0.94 -8.94
CA ALA A 159 9.19 1.87 -8.06
C ALA A 159 10.66 1.49 -7.84
N ARG A 160 10.95 0.19 -7.69
CA ARG A 160 12.31 -0.31 -7.56
C ARG A 160 13.12 -0.11 -8.84
N ARG A 161 12.54 -0.49 -10.01
CA ARG A 161 13.16 -0.25 -11.31
C ARG A 161 13.52 1.22 -11.49
N LEU A 162 12.60 2.12 -11.19
CA LEU A 162 12.80 3.56 -11.31
C LEU A 162 13.90 4.08 -10.37
N ALA A 163 13.94 3.56 -9.13
CA ALA A 163 14.99 3.90 -8.18
C ALA A 163 16.38 3.45 -8.64
N GLU A 164 16.48 2.25 -9.21
CA GLU A 164 17.73 1.71 -9.77
C GLU A 164 18.20 2.53 -10.98
N GLU A 165 17.30 2.82 -11.92
CA GLU A 165 17.61 3.61 -13.14
C GLU A 165 18.08 5.02 -12.82
N GLN A 166 17.49 5.65 -11.79
CA GLN A 166 17.84 7.02 -11.40
C GLN A 166 18.89 7.10 -10.28
N GLY A 167 19.37 5.97 -9.77
CA GLY A 167 20.36 5.92 -8.70
C GLY A 167 19.85 6.49 -7.37
N LEU A 168 18.55 6.33 -7.09
CA LEU A 168 17.91 6.85 -5.89
C LEU A 168 18.12 5.91 -4.68
N ALA A 169 18.35 6.50 -3.52
CA ALA A 169 18.76 5.77 -2.32
C ALA A 169 17.59 5.16 -1.55
N TRP A 170 16.37 5.69 -1.72
CA TRP A 170 15.20 5.29 -0.95
C TRP A 170 13.98 4.98 -1.82
N ILE A 171 13.20 4.02 -1.37
CA ILE A 171 11.79 3.86 -1.78
C ILE A 171 10.95 4.04 -0.51
N LEU A 172 10.02 4.99 -0.52
CA LEU A 172 9.04 5.19 0.53
C LEU A 172 7.70 4.65 0.05
N THR A 173 7.28 3.52 0.61
CA THR A 173 6.06 2.83 0.22
C THR A 173 4.96 3.11 1.24
N ASP A 174 3.88 3.77 0.82
CA ASP A 174 2.62 3.85 1.55
C ASP A 174 1.85 2.55 1.34
N GLY A 175 1.90 1.65 2.31
CA GLY A 175 1.30 0.33 2.20
C GLY A 175 -0.18 0.31 2.61
N PRO A 176 -0.94 -0.73 2.26
CA PRO A 176 -2.33 -0.88 2.65
C PRO A 176 -2.46 -1.17 4.15
N PRO A 177 -3.64 -0.92 4.74
CA PRO A 177 -3.92 -1.30 6.12
C PRO A 177 -4.22 -2.80 6.26
N GLY A 178 -4.08 -3.31 7.48
CA GLY A 178 -4.45 -4.69 7.83
C GLY A 178 -3.31 -5.69 7.65
N ILE A 179 -3.66 -6.95 7.35
CA ILE A 179 -2.72 -8.08 7.22
C ILE A 179 -3.04 -8.98 6.01
N GLY A 180 -3.85 -8.50 5.07
CA GLY A 180 -4.27 -9.25 3.88
C GLY A 180 -3.18 -9.42 2.83
N CYS A 181 -3.54 -10.05 1.70
CA CYS A 181 -2.62 -10.27 0.57
C CYS A 181 -1.88 -9.01 0.09
N PRO A 182 -2.49 -7.81 0.03
CA PRO A 182 -1.77 -6.60 -0.35
C PRO A 182 -0.63 -6.26 0.61
N VAL A 183 -0.85 -6.43 1.94
CA VAL A 183 0.18 -6.19 2.96
C VAL A 183 1.33 -7.21 2.80
N ILE A 184 1.00 -8.48 2.59
CA ILE A 184 1.99 -9.54 2.31
C ILE A 184 2.83 -9.17 1.09
N SER A 185 2.19 -8.67 0.02
CA SER A 185 2.88 -8.21 -1.18
C SER A 185 3.78 -6.99 -0.94
N CYS A 186 3.49 -6.17 0.08
CA CYS A 186 4.35 -5.06 0.49
C CYS A 186 5.60 -5.49 1.27
N LEU A 187 5.56 -6.63 1.96
CA LEU A 187 6.65 -7.06 2.83
C LEU A 187 7.78 -7.79 2.10
N GLY A 188 7.48 -8.47 0.99
CA GLY A 188 8.52 -9.15 0.21
C GLY A 188 9.63 -8.19 -0.24
N ASP A 189 10.89 -8.55 0.03
CA ASP A 189 12.09 -7.77 -0.33
C ASP A 189 12.16 -6.32 0.22
N ALA A 190 11.32 -5.95 1.18
CA ALA A 190 11.43 -4.67 1.88
C ALA A 190 12.70 -4.62 2.74
N SER A 191 13.24 -3.43 2.99
CA SER A 191 14.41 -3.26 3.87
C SER A 191 14.02 -3.10 5.33
N ALA A 192 12.89 -2.46 5.60
CA ALA A 192 12.34 -2.24 6.93
C ALA A 192 10.85 -1.89 6.86
N VAL A 193 10.18 -2.04 8.00
CA VAL A 193 8.77 -1.68 8.17
C VAL A 193 8.62 -0.63 9.26
N LEU A 194 7.86 0.42 8.98
CA LEU A 194 7.35 1.36 9.97
C LEU A 194 5.85 1.08 10.18
N ILE A 195 5.46 0.72 11.38
CA ILE A 195 4.06 0.53 11.73
C ILE A 195 3.54 1.79 12.43
N VAL A 196 2.52 2.41 11.84
CA VAL A 196 1.81 3.56 12.42
C VAL A 196 0.58 3.04 13.14
N THR A 197 0.49 3.31 14.44
CA THR A 197 -0.66 2.94 15.25
C THR A 197 -1.22 4.14 16.02
N GLU A 198 -2.36 3.97 16.67
CA GLU A 198 -2.97 4.96 17.56
C GLU A 198 -3.15 4.37 18.97
N PRO A 199 -3.27 5.19 20.03
CA PRO A 199 -3.33 4.73 21.41
C PRO A 199 -4.73 4.25 21.78
N SER A 200 -5.18 3.16 21.17
CA SER A 200 -6.43 2.47 21.43
C SER A 200 -6.19 0.96 21.62
N VAL A 201 -7.14 0.28 22.26
CA VAL A 201 -7.06 -1.18 22.44
C VAL A 201 -6.99 -1.89 21.08
N ALA A 202 -7.82 -1.48 20.14
CA ALA A 202 -7.79 -2.00 18.77
C ALA A 202 -6.46 -1.70 18.08
N GLY A 203 -5.94 -0.45 18.20
CA GLY A 203 -4.67 -0.06 17.61
C GLY A 203 -3.49 -0.89 18.13
N ARG A 204 -3.49 -1.22 19.42
CA ARG A 204 -2.49 -2.13 20.00
C ARG A 204 -2.60 -3.54 19.45
N HIS A 205 -3.81 -4.12 19.43
CA HIS A 205 -4.04 -5.47 18.90
C HIS A 205 -3.64 -5.58 17.43
N ASP A 206 -4.00 -4.57 16.64
CA ASP A 206 -3.65 -4.54 15.22
C ASP A 206 -2.14 -4.38 14.99
N LEU A 207 -1.45 -3.56 15.83
CA LEU A 207 0.00 -3.47 15.84
C LEU A 207 0.65 -4.85 16.06
N GLU A 208 0.18 -5.62 17.03
CA GLU A 208 0.71 -6.95 17.33
C GLU A 208 0.62 -7.87 16.11
N ARG A 209 -0.51 -7.85 15.39
CA ARG A 209 -0.72 -8.67 14.18
C ARG A 209 0.17 -8.26 13.02
N VAL A 210 0.27 -6.97 12.73
CA VAL A 210 1.13 -6.45 11.63
C VAL A 210 2.61 -6.69 11.95
N ALA A 211 3.02 -6.50 13.21
CA ALA A 211 4.39 -6.74 13.63
C ALA A 211 4.78 -8.22 13.55
N ALA A 212 3.87 -9.13 13.97
CA ALA A 212 4.09 -10.57 13.82
C ALA A 212 4.23 -10.98 12.35
N LEU A 213 3.42 -10.38 11.46
CA LEU A 213 3.54 -10.60 10.03
C LEU A 213 4.91 -10.11 9.49
N ALA A 214 5.35 -8.91 9.86
CA ALA A 214 6.65 -8.37 9.47
C ALA A 214 7.82 -9.24 10.00
N GLN A 215 7.71 -9.78 11.21
CA GLN A 215 8.69 -10.72 11.77
C GLN A 215 8.77 -12.04 10.97
N HIS A 216 7.64 -12.54 10.45
CA HIS A 216 7.64 -13.72 9.58
C HIS A 216 8.51 -13.50 8.32
N PHE A 217 8.58 -12.26 7.83
CA PHE A 217 9.47 -11.85 6.74
C PHE A 217 10.88 -11.45 7.20
N VAL A 218 11.19 -11.62 8.49
CA VAL A 218 12.50 -11.26 9.10
C VAL A 218 12.85 -9.78 8.91
N LEU A 219 11.84 -8.92 8.85
CA LEU A 219 12.04 -7.48 8.63
C LEU A 219 12.25 -6.74 9.95
N PRO A 220 13.14 -5.72 9.98
CA PRO A 220 13.22 -4.79 11.08
C PRO A 220 11.91 -4.02 11.25
N VAL A 221 11.35 -4.04 12.47
CA VAL A 221 10.11 -3.35 12.81
C VAL A 221 10.40 -2.10 13.61
N SER A 222 9.90 -0.98 13.10
CA SER A 222 9.84 0.31 13.79
C SER A 222 8.38 0.67 14.07
N VAL A 223 8.10 1.34 15.19
CA VAL A 223 6.73 1.69 15.61
C VAL A 223 6.65 3.18 15.93
N LEU A 224 5.64 3.84 15.38
CA LEU A 224 5.24 5.21 15.68
C LEU A 224 3.81 5.21 16.23
N VAL A 225 3.58 5.88 17.35
CA VAL A 225 2.23 6.13 17.87
C VAL A 225 1.77 7.52 17.43
N ASN A 226 0.76 7.57 16.57
CA ASN A 226 0.08 8.81 16.18
C ASN A 226 -1.06 9.12 17.15
N LYS A 227 -1.43 10.41 17.28
CA LYS A 227 -2.50 10.89 18.19
C LYS A 227 -2.26 10.47 19.64
N ALA A 228 -0.99 10.46 20.07
CA ALA A 228 -0.52 9.88 21.31
C ALA A 228 -1.11 10.52 22.58
N ASP A 229 -1.51 11.77 22.50
CA ASP A 229 -2.11 12.56 23.57
C ASP A 229 -3.58 12.19 23.85
N LEU A 230 -4.26 11.48 22.93
CA LEU A 230 -5.62 11.02 23.16
C LEU A 230 -5.73 10.00 24.31
N HIS A 231 -4.69 9.17 24.51
CA HIS A 231 -4.66 8.23 25.63
C HIS A 231 -3.21 7.87 26.04
N ARG A 232 -2.65 8.66 26.95
CA ARG A 232 -1.24 8.56 27.36
C ARG A 232 -0.85 7.18 27.93
N GLN A 233 -1.70 6.60 28.76
CA GLN A 233 -1.43 5.28 29.35
C GLN A 233 -1.28 4.18 28.28
N THR A 234 -2.13 4.20 27.26
CA THR A 234 -2.01 3.24 26.14
C THR A 234 -0.78 3.52 25.29
N THR A 235 -0.41 4.80 25.09
CA THR A 235 0.84 5.17 24.41
C THR A 235 2.06 4.60 25.14
N GLU A 236 2.11 4.74 26.48
CA GLU A 236 3.17 4.18 27.31
C GLU A 236 3.19 2.63 27.27
N ALA A 237 2.01 2.00 27.32
CA ALA A 237 1.89 0.55 27.19
C ALA A 237 2.37 0.03 25.83
N ILE A 238 2.08 0.75 24.73
CA ILE A 238 2.61 0.41 23.39
C ILE A 238 4.14 0.56 23.36
N SER A 239 4.66 1.64 23.93
CA SER A 239 6.12 1.85 24.03
C SER A 239 6.80 0.74 24.84
N GLN A 240 6.20 0.30 25.95
CA GLN A 240 6.69 -0.81 26.75
C GLN A 240 6.66 -2.13 25.98
N PHE A 241 5.55 -2.42 25.30
CA PHE A 241 5.42 -3.58 24.42
C PHE A 241 6.51 -3.62 23.33
N CYS A 242 6.79 -2.48 22.69
CA CYS A 242 7.87 -2.41 21.72
C CYS A 242 9.22 -2.81 22.31
N ARG A 243 9.54 -2.33 23.52
CA ARG A 243 10.79 -2.70 24.21
C ARG A 243 10.86 -4.19 24.51
N GLU A 244 9.77 -4.78 25.00
CA GLU A 244 9.67 -6.20 25.33
C GLU A 244 9.85 -7.11 24.11
N GLN A 245 9.33 -6.67 22.94
CA GLN A 245 9.44 -7.40 21.68
C GLN A 245 10.71 -7.09 20.87
N GLY A 246 11.55 -6.15 21.31
CA GLY A 246 12.74 -5.72 20.59
C GLY A 246 12.43 -4.89 19.33
N TYR A 247 11.23 -4.27 19.24
CA TYR A 247 10.90 -3.33 18.18
C TYR A 247 11.47 -1.94 18.46
N ALA A 248 11.86 -1.22 17.43
CA ALA A 248 12.31 0.15 17.56
C ALA A 248 11.12 1.10 17.78
N PHE A 249 10.95 1.62 18.98
CA PHE A 249 9.98 2.69 19.22
C PHE A 249 10.57 4.02 18.73
N ILE A 250 10.09 4.49 17.57
CA ILE A 250 10.64 5.67 16.87
C ILE A 250 10.17 6.97 17.54
N GLY A 251 8.97 6.96 18.13
CA GLY A 251 8.41 8.12 18.80
C GLY A 251 6.90 8.17 18.75
N HIS A 252 6.37 9.36 19.03
CA HIS A 252 4.94 9.61 19.00
C HIS A 252 4.64 11.01 18.48
N LEU A 253 3.49 11.17 17.83
CA LEU A 253 2.96 12.44 17.36
C LEU A 253 1.68 12.76 18.11
N PRO A 254 1.42 14.03 18.48
CA PRO A 254 0.14 14.43 19.05
C PRO A 254 -0.96 14.42 17.99
N PHE A 255 -2.21 14.39 18.42
CA PHE A 255 -3.31 14.77 17.56
C PHE A 255 -3.19 16.28 17.25
N ASP A 256 -3.17 16.60 15.97
CA ASP A 256 -3.10 18.00 15.54
C ASP A 256 -3.96 18.19 14.29
N PRO A 257 -4.96 19.10 14.32
CA PRO A 257 -5.86 19.35 13.21
C PRO A 257 -5.15 19.90 11.96
N ASP A 258 -3.93 20.41 12.08
CA ASP A 258 -3.17 20.91 10.94
C ASP A 258 -2.82 19.82 9.93
N PHE A 259 -2.73 18.54 10.35
CA PHE A 259 -2.63 17.44 9.41
C PHE A 259 -3.83 17.40 8.45
N THR A 260 -5.04 17.50 8.99
CA THR A 260 -6.26 17.49 8.17
C THR A 260 -6.37 18.76 7.32
N ARG A 261 -6.04 19.93 7.88
CA ARG A 261 -6.06 21.20 7.14
C ARG A 261 -5.10 21.17 5.96
N ALA A 262 -3.86 20.74 6.17
CA ALA A 262 -2.87 20.60 5.12
C ALA A 262 -3.35 19.61 4.03
N GLN A 263 -3.94 18.48 4.44
CA GLN A 263 -4.48 17.48 3.53
C GLN A 263 -5.60 18.02 2.65
N VAL A 264 -6.54 18.78 3.22
CA VAL A 264 -7.63 19.46 2.46
C VAL A 264 -7.06 20.42 1.42
N GLU A 265 -5.95 21.08 1.72
CA GLU A 265 -5.24 21.97 0.79
C GLU A 265 -4.38 21.21 -0.23
N GLY A 266 -4.31 19.86 -0.19
CA GLY A 266 -3.42 19.04 -1.03
C GLY A 266 -1.95 19.33 -0.76
N ARG A 267 -1.59 19.51 0.52
CA ARG A 267 -0.24 19.82 1.01
C ARG A 267 0.15 18.81 2.09
N THR A 268 1.42 18.59 2.23
CA THR A 268 1.92 17.84 3.38
C THR A 268 2.01 18.76 4.60
N ILE A 269 2.02 18.18 5.79
CA ILE A 269 2.20 18.96 7.02
C ILE A 269 3.55 19.69 7.05
N MET A 270 4.56 19.24 6.31
CA MET A 270 5.86 19.89 6.20
C MET A 270 5.82 21.20 5.40
N GLU A 271 4.77 21.40 4.59
CA GLU A 271 4.51 22.63 3.84
C GLU A 271 3.54 23.58 4.58
N TYR A 272 3.05 23.13 5.72
CA TYR A 272 2.13 23.89 6.58
C TYR A 272 2.91 24.59 7.70
N ASN A 273 2.46 25.73 8.19
CA ASN A 273 3.22 26.48 9.18
C ASN A 273 3.06 25.93 10.60
N ASN A 274 3.66 24.77 10.89
CA ASN A 274 3.66 24.15 12.22
C ASN A 274 5.06 23.68 12.63
N LYS A 275 5.85 24.63 13.17
CA LYS A 275 7.26 24.37 13.56
C LYS A 275 7.41 23.23 14.57
N ARG A 276 6.43 23.02 15.47
CA ARG A 276 6.46 21.96 16.47
C ARG A 276 6.40 20.58 15.80
N LEU A 277 5.44 20.39 14.91
CA LEU A 277 5.31 19.13 14.17
C LEU A 277 6.51 18.89 13.25
N HIS A 278 7.04 19.94 12.62
CA HIS A 278 8.25 19.82 11.79
C HIS A 278 9.45 19.29 12.58
N ALA A 279 9.65 19.76 13.83
CA ALA A 279 10.74 19.27 14.66
C ALA A 279 10.56 17.79 15.02
N LEU A 280 9.35 17.40 15.45
CA LEU A 280 9.02 16.01 15.77
C LEU A 280 9.18 15.08 14.55
N LEU A 281 8.73 15.50 13.37
CA LEU A 281 8.83 14.70 12.15
C LEU A 281 10.26 14.54 11.65
N ARG A 282 11.12 15.57 11.83
CA ARG A 282 12.57 15.45 11.56
C ARG A 282 13.23 14.44 12.50
N GLU A 283 12.91 14.50 13.80
CA GLU A 283 13.40 13.52 14.77
C GLU A 283 12.96 12.10 14.42
N VAL A 284 11.70 11.91 14.01
CA VAL A 284 11.18 10.62 13.54
C VAL A 284 11.99 10.13 12.33
N TRP A 285 12.24 11.00 11.34
CA TRP A 285 13.00 10.63 10.16
C TRP A 285 14.45 10.25 10.50
N GLU A 286 15.14 11.02 11.33
CA GLU A 286 16.52 10.75 11.77
C GLU A 286 16.60 9.39 12.50
N ARG A 287 15.66 9.09 13.39
CA ARG A 287 15.60 7.80 14.09
C ARG A 287 15.36 6.64 13.12
N LEU A 288 14.44 6.79 12.15
CA LEU A 288 14.20 5.80 11.11
C LEU A 288 15.44 5.52 10.27
N GLN A 289 16.14 6.57 9.82
CA GLN A 289 17.39 6.42 9.07
C GLN A 289 18.43 5.61 9.86
N ASN A 290 18.61 5.93 11.12
CA ASN A 290 19.56 5.25 12.01
C ASN A 290 19.18 3.76 12.19
N GLU A 291 17.91 3.44 12.40
CA GLU A 291 17.45 2.05 12.56
C GLU A 291 17.65 1.24 11.27
N VAL A 292 17.29 1.79 10.12
CA VAL A 292 17.47 1.12 8.83
C VAL A 292 18.95 0.91 8.49
N GLN A 293 19.83 1.82 8.95
CA GLN A 293 21.28 1.72 8.72
C GLN A 293 21.98 0.73 9.69
N SER A 294 21.65 0.79 10.97
CA SER A 294 22.34 0.05 12.02
C SER A 294 22.12 -1.47 11.95
N ARG A 295 20.95 -1.91 11.50
CA ARG A 295 20.63 -3.34 11.44
C ARG A 295 21.29 -4.08 10.27
N ARG A 296 21.74 -3.37 9.25
CA ARG A 296 22.54 -3.95 8.15
C ARG A 296 23.95 -4.37 8.58
N LEU A 297 24.52 -3.67 9.56
CA LEU A 297 25.84 -4.01 10.11
C LEU A 297 25.83 -5.28 10.98
N LYS A 298 24.66 -5.75 11.40
CA LYS A 298 24.48 -6.97 12.21
C LYS A 298 24.11 -8.21 11.38
N ALA A 299 23.81 -8.06 10.08
CA ALA A 299 23.43 -9.15 9.18
C ALA A 299 24.61 -9.70 8.36
N TYR A 300 25.83 -9.20 8.63
CA TYR A 300 27.12 -9.70 8.15
C TYR A 300 27.98 -10.09 9.38
#